data_6f2b5e2b0ebb641532cf67da0a6f64ac
#
_entry.id   6f2b5e2b0ebb641532cf67da0a6f64ac
#
_cell.length_a   1.000
_cell.length_b   1.000
_cell.length_c   1.000
_cell.angle_alpha   90.00
_cell.angle_beta   90.00
_cell.angle_gamma   90.00
#
_symmetry.space_group_name_H-M   'P 1'
#
loop_
_entity.id
_entity.type
_entity.pdbx_description
1 polymer ?
#
loop_
_entity_poly.entity_id
_entity_poly.type
_entity_poly.pdbx_seq_one_letter_code
_entity_poly.pdbx_strand_id
1 'polypeptide(L)'
;MIAETFYSFDTSSLLNGRRDLLPPTTFPGVWENIEEAIADGQVRAIDLVRDELSAMDDEAHRWTRSHPGLFVELEQDVQRAARMVLQEHRKLIGVGSGRSGADPFVVALAMARGGAVVTEEIPSRSLAKPKIPDVCKALGIRSMNLIGYVQEQGWVFTN
;
A
#
# COMPACT_ATOMS: atom_id res chain seq x y z
N MET A 1 -7.06 -8.88 24.10
CA MET A 1 -7.17 -7.71 23.23
C MET A 1 -6.49 -8.02 21.92
N ILE A 2 -7.25 -7.96 20.81
CA ILE A 2 -6.70 -8.22 19.48
C ILE A 2 -5.94 -6.96 19.05
N ALA A 3 -4.64 -7.11 18.73
CA ALA A 3 -3.87 -6.00 18.21
C ALA A 3 -4.46 -5.57 16.86
N GLU A 4 -4.63 -4.29 16.65
CA GLU A 4 -5.11 -3.76 15.38
C GLU A 4 -4.07 -4.01 14.29
N THR A 5 -4.55 -4.49 13.13
CA THR A 5 -3.67 -4.76 12.00
C THR A 5 -3.16 -3.45 11.40
N PHE A 6 -1.88 -3.43 11.08
CA PHE A 6 -1.27 -2.34 10.32
C PHE A 6 -1.34 -2.66 8.82
N TYR A 7 -1.61 -1.64 8.01
CA TYR A 7 -1.71 -1.80 6.55
C TYR A 7 -0.78 -0.83 5.84
N SER A 8 0.08 -1.38 4.97
CA SER A 8 0.94 -0.61 4.08
C SER A 8 0.27 -0.51 2.71
N PHE A 9 -0.09 0.70 2.31
CA PHE A 9 -0.76 0.95 1.03
C PHE A 9 0.27 1.30 -0.04
N ASP A 10 0.15 0.67 -1.20
CA ASP A 10 0.97 1.02 -2.35
C ASP A 10 0.30 2.09 -3.22
N THR A 11 1.03 2.54 -4.24
CA THR A 11 0.55 3.58 -5.16
C THR A 11 -0.72 3.13 -5.88
N SER A 12 -0.76 1.88 -6.36
CA SER A 12 -1.89 1.39 -7.15
C SER A 12 -3.19 1.34 -6.36
N SER A 13 -3.12 1.00 -5.08
CA SER A 13 -4.32 0.95 -4.23
C SER A 13 -4.94 2.32 -4.06
N LEU A 14 -4.13 3.35 -3.87
CA LEU A 14 -4.61 4.72 -3.72
C LEU A 14 -5.06 5.32 -5.06
N LEU A 15 -4.25 5.15 -6.09
CA LEU A 15 -4.55 5.69 -7.42
C LEU A 15 -5.80 5.07 -8.02
N ASN A 16 -5.82 3.75 -8.13
CA ASN A 16 -6.95 3.04 -8.74
C ASN A 16 -8.19 3.13 -7.84
N GLY A 17 -7.98 3.13 -6.53
CA GLY A 17 -9.06 3.25 -5.56
C GLY A 17 -9.82 4.55 -5.73
N ARG A 18 -9.12 5.66 -5.76
CA ARG A 18 -9.74 6.98 -5.85
C ARG A 18 -10.24 7.32 -7.25
N ARG A 19 -9.57 6.82 -8.28
CA ARG A 19 -9.92 7.13 -9.67
C ARG A 19 -11.00 6.21 -10.22
N ASP A 20 -10.88 4.91 -10.00
CA ASP A 20 -11.68 3.93 -10.73
C ASP A 20 -12.58 3.05 -9.84
N LEU A 21 -12.06 2.52 -8.73
CA LEU A 21 -12.77 1.50 -7.95
C LEU A 21 -13.80 2.07 -7.00
N LEU A 22 -13.41 3.07 -6.24
CA LEU A 22 -14.23 3.68 -5.20
C LEU A 22 -14.08 5.20 -5.26
N PRO A 23 -14.51 5.84 -6.37
CA PRO A 23 -14.35 7.30 -6.49
C PRO A 23 -14.98 8.02 -5.29
N PRO A 24 -14.29 8.99 -4.68
CA PRO A 24 -14.78 9.66 -3.47
C PRO A 24 -16.09 10.39 -3.64
N THR A 25 -16.41 10.83 -4.86
CA THR A 25 -17.69 11.47 -5.16
C THR A 25 -18.86 10.50 -5.07
N THR A 26 -18.60 9.22 -5.29
CA THR A 26 -19.61 8.16 -5.22
C THR A 26 -19.58 7.43 -3.89
N PHE A 27 -18.39 7.25 -3.33
CA PHE A 27 -18.17 6.49 -2.10
C PHE A 27 -17.45 7.32 -1.03
N PRO A 28 -18.00 8.47 -0.63
CA PRO A 28 -17.31 9.33 0.35
C PRO A 28 -17.12 8.64 1.70
N GLY A 29 -18.06 7.81 2.12
CA GLY A 29 -17.96 7.12 3.41
C GLY A 29 -16.78 6.18 3.52
N VAL A 30 -16.40 5.52 2.42
CA VAL A 30 -15.22 4.63 2.40
C VAL A 30 -13.97 5.45 2.73
N TRP A 31 -13.81 6.58 2.06
CA TRP A 31 -12.61 7.40 2.24
C TRP A 31 -12.58 8.11 3.58
N GLU A 32 -13.74 8.50 4.11
CA GLU A 32 -13.83 9.02 5.48
C GLU A 32 -13.32 7.99 6.49
N ASN A 33 -13.70 6.73 6.32
CA ASN A 33 -13.24 5.66 7.20
C ASN A 33 -11.73 5.38 7.03
N ILE A 34 -11.23 5.44 5.80
CA ILE A 34 -9.78 5.30 5.55
C ILE A 34 -9.03 6.47 6.21
N GLU A 35 -9.56 7.68 6.12
CA GLU A 35 -8.96 8.85 6.75
C GLU A 35 -8.90 8.71 8.27
N GLU A 36 -9.93 8.13 8.88
CA GLU A 36 -9.90 7.79 10.31
C GLU A 36 -8.82 6.76 10.63
N ALA A 37 -8.67 5.74 9.79
CA ALA A 37 -7.62 4.73 9.97
C ALA A 37 -6.22 5.33 9.81
N ILE A 38 -6.07 6.34 8.94
CA ILE A 38 -4.83 7.11 8.83
C ILE A 38 -4.56 7.86 10.14
N ALA A 39 -5.59 8.53 10.67
CA ALA A 39 -5.47 9.28 11.92
C ALA A 39 -5.10 8.35 13.11
N ASP A 40 -5.61 7.12 13.10
CA ASP A 40 -5.33 6.12 14.14
C ASP A 40 -3.98 5.42 13.97
N GLY A 41 -3.28 5.65 12.87
CA GLY A 41 -1.98 5.02 12.63
C GLY A 41 -2.04 3.61 12.05
N GLN A 42 -3.23 3.11 11.71
CA GLN A 42 -3.38 1.78 11.14
C GLN A 42 -3.02 1.71 9.66
N VAL A 43 -3.21 2.81 8.95
CA VAL A 43 -2.91 2.91 7.51
C VAL A 43 -1.76 3.87 7.30
N ARG A 44 -0.73 3.39 6.63
CA ARG A 44 0.44 4.19 6.27
C ARG A 44 0.91 3.81 4.87
N ALA A 45 1.65 4.70 4.26
CA ALA A 45 2.33 4.46 3.00
C ALA A 45 3.75 5.00 3.11
N ILE A 46 4.69 4.31 2.47
CA ILE A 46 6.06 4.83 2.42
C ILE A 46 6.07 6.12 1.60
N ASP A 47 6.92 7.07 1.96
CA ASP A 47 6.93 8.41 1.34
C ASP A 47 7.17 8.40 -0.18
N LEU A 48 7.87 7.39 -0.70
CA LEU A 48 8.05 7.21 -2.14
C LEU A 48 6.73 7.08 -2.89
N VAL A 49 5.68 6.56 -2.24
CA VAL A 49 4.33 6.48 -2.82
C VAL A 49 3.77 7.88 -3.09
N ARG A 50 4.03 8.83 -2.20
CA ARG A 50 3.61 10.22 -2.42
C ARG A 50 4.21 10.81 -3.70
N ASP A 51 5.51 10.55 -3.92
CA ASP A 51 6.21 11.06 -5.09
C ASP A 51 5.63 10.46 -6.38
N GLU A 52 5.31 9.18 -6.35
CA GLU A 52 4.69 8.51 -7.49
C GLU A 52 3.29 9.05 -7.77
N LEU A 53 2.48 9.25 -6.73
CA LEU A 53 1.13 9.81 -6.90
C LEU A 53 1.18 11.21 -7.47
N SER A 54 2.13 12.04 -7.03
CA SER A 54 2.26 13.41 -7.53
C SER A 54 2.58 13.47 -9.02
N ALA A 55 3.25 12.44 -9.54
CA ALA A 55 3.60 12.35 -10.96
C ALA A 55 2.46 11.77 -11.82
N MET A 56 1.49 11.08 -11.21
CA MET A 56 0.48 10.30 -11.93
C MET A 56 -0.92 10.88 -11.90
N ASP A 57 -1.32 11.56 -10.83
CA ASP A 57 -2.71 12.02 -10.69
C ASP A 57 -2.82 13.22 -9.73
N ASP A 58 -3.36 14.31 -10.27
CA ASP A 58 -3.51 15.56 -9.51
C ASP A 58 -4.51 15.42 -8.35
N GLU A 59 -5.60 14.69 -8.53
CA GLU A 59 -6.61 14.51 -7.47
C GLU A 59 -6.03 13.72 -6.30
N ALA A 60 -5.40 12.59 -6.58
CA ALA A 60 -4.78 11.78 -5.55
C ALA A 60 -3.68 12.57 -4.84
N HIS A 61 -2.89 13.33 -5.58
CA HIS A 61 -1.84 14.17 -5.00
C HIS A 61 -2.41 15.23 -4.07
N ARG A 62 -3.48 15.91 -4.47
CA ARG A 62 -4.15 16.91 -3.62
C ARG A 62 -4.67 16.28 -2.33
N TRP A 63 -5.29 15.09 -2.43
CA TRP A 63 -5.80 14.38 -1.27
C TRP A 63 -4.67 14.02 -0.31
N THR A 64 -3.53 13.51 -0.83
CA THR A 64 -2.40 13.16 0.03
C THR A 64 -1.79 14.37 0.74
N ARG A 65 -1.83 15.54 0.09
CA ARG A 65 -1.36 16.79 0.73
C ARG A 65 -2.22 17.17 1.92
N SER A 66 -3.49 16.79 1.92
CA SER A 66 -4.39 17.02 3.05
C SER A 66 -4.23 15.98 4.16
N HIS A 67 -3.50 14.91 3.91
CA HIS A 67 -3.29 13.82 4.85
C HIS A 67 -1.80 13.47 4.99
N PRO A 68 -0.97 14.43 5.47
CA PRO A 68 0.47 14.18 5.56
C PRO A 68 0.82 13.05 6.53
N GLY A 69 -0.06 12.74 7.48
CA GLY A 69 0.12 11.64 8.42
C GLY A 69 0.07 10.26 7.77
N LEU A 70 -0.39 10.16 6.51
CA LEU A 70 -0.38 8.89 5.78
C LEU A 70 1.05 8.38 5.54
N PHE A 71 2.00 9.29 5.34
CA PHE A 71 3.33 8.91 4.84
C PHE A 71 4.35 8.72 5.95
N VAL A 72 5.19 7.69 5.78
CA VAL A 72 6.31 7.37 6.67
C VAL A 72 7.60 7.45 5.90
N GLU A 73 8.62 7.99 6.54
CA GLU A 73 9.96 8.04 5.99
C GLU A 73 10.62 6.66 6.06
N LEU A 74 11.74 6.50 5.36
CA LEU A 74 12.55 5.29 5.39
C LEU A 74 13.34 5.21 6.70
N GLU A 75 12.67 4.84 7.79
CA GLU A 75 13.31 4.65 9.08
C GLU A 75 14.21 3.41 9.07
N GLN A 76 15.08 3.29 10.07
CA GLN A 76 16.10 2.23 10.10
C GLN A 76 15.52 0.82 10.02
N ASP A 77 14.40 0.57 10.73
CA ASP A 77 13.76 -0.75 10.71
C ASP A 77 13.19 -1.08 9.33
N VAL A 78 12.63 -0.08 8.64
CA VAL A 78 12.13 -0.24 7.27
C VAL A 78 13.30 -0.48 6.32
N GLN A 79 14.39 0.24 6.49
CA GLN A 79 15.58 0.06 5.66
C GLN A 79 16.16 -1.34 5.81
N ARG A 80 16.23 -1.87 7.04
CA ARG A 80 16.69 -3.24 7.29
C ARG A 80 15.77 -4.27 6.63
N ALA A 81 14.47 -4.09 6.77
CA ALA A 81 13.49 -4.95 6.11
C ALA A 81 13.65 -4.88 4.58
N ALA A 82 13.84 -3.67 4.03
CA ALA A 82 14.03 -3.48 2.60
C ALA A 82 15.26 -4.22 2.09
N ARG A 83 16.35 -4.23 2.85
CA ARG A 83 17.55 -5.00 2.49
C ARG A 83 17.24 -6.50 2.37
N MET A 84 16.48 -7.03 3.32
CA MET A 84 16.06 -8.44 3.28
C MET A 84 15.22 -8.74 2.05
N VAL A 85 14.23 -7.89 1.77
CA VAL A 85 13.37 -8.03 0.59
C VAL A 85 14.21 -8.02 -0.69
N LEU A 86 15.12 -7.06 -0.81
CA LEU A 86 15.95 -6.90 -1.99
C LEU A 86 16.98 -8.02 -2.16
N GLN A 87 17.51 -8.56 -1.08
CA GLN A 87 18.44 -9.69 -1.14
C GLN A 87 17.77 -10.95 -1.69
N GLU A 88 16.53 -11.19 -1.29
CA GLU A 88 15.78 -12.38 -1.70
C GLU A 88 15.02 -12.17 -3.01
N HIS A 89 14.60 -10.94 -3.29
CA HIS A 89 13.71 -10.63 -4.41
C HIS A 89 14.17 -9.40 -5.19
N ARG A 90 15.40 -9.43 -5.69
CA ARG A 90 15.98 -8.30 -6.46
C ARG A 90 15.14 -7.89 -7.65
N LYS A 91 14.44 -8.83 -8.26
CA LYS A 91 13.65 -8.60 -9.47
C LYS A 91 12.37 -7.82 -9.20
N LEU A 92 12.02 -7.61 -7.93
CA LEU A 92 10.88 -6.76 -7.58
C LEU A 92 11.07 -5.32 -8.05
N ILE A 93 12.30 -4.83 -8.11
CA ILE A 93 12.61 -3.50 -8.63
C ILE A 93 12.49 -3.44 -10.15
N GLY A 94 12.41 -4.48 -10.87
CA GLY A 94 12.22 -4.51 -12.31
C GLY A 94 13.08 -3.53 -13.12
N VAL A 95 14.15 -4.02 -13.74
CA VAL A 95 15.01 -3.21 -14.59
C VAL A 95 14.31 -2.99 -15.94
N GLY A 96 14.08 -1.72 -16.31
CA GLY A 96 13.56 -1.36 -17.63
C GLY A 96 12.08 -1.65 -17.86
N SER A 97 11.30 -1.94 -16.84
CA SER A 97 9.89 -2.33 -16.98
C SER A 97 8.89 -1.25 -16.59
N GLY A 98 9.34 -0.04 -16.28
CA GLY A 98 8.46 1.02 -15.78
C GLY A 98 7.92 0.75 -14.38
N ARG A 99 8.49 -0.20 -13.67
CA ARG A 99 8.09 -0.51 -12.30
C ARG A 99 8.54 0.57 -11.34
N SER A 100 7.71 0.75 -10.35
CA SER A 100 7.92 1.66 -9.25
C SER A 100 9.09 1.23 -8.38
N GLY A 101 10.00 2.15 -8.09
CA GLY A 101 11.05 1.93 -7.10
C GLY A 101 10.53 1.83 -5.67
N ALA A 102 9.25 2.15 -5.44
CA ALA A 102 8.64 2.08 -4.12
C ALA A 102 8.27 0.64 -3.71
N ASP A 103 8.08 -0.27 -4.67
CA ASP A 103 7.53 -1.61 -4.39
C ASP A 103 8.25 -2.36 -3.27
N PRO A 104 9.60 -2.46 -3.27
CA PRO A 104 10.28 -3.17 -2.16
C PRO A 104 10.05 -2.50 -0.81
N PHE A 105 9.92 -1.18 -0.78
CA PHE A 105 9.73 -0.42 0.45
C PHE A 105 8.30 -0.52 0.97
N VAL A 106 7.33 -0.68 0.09
CA VAL A 106 5.94 -0.97 0.47
C VAL A 106 5.88 -2.30 1.24
N VAL A 107 6.53 -3.34 0.72
CA VAL A 107 6.61 -4.65 1.38
C VAL A 107 7.39 -4.54 2.69
N ALA A 108 8.52 -3.83 2.65
CA ALA A 108 9.38 -3.65 3.83
C ALA A 108 8.65 -2.96 4.98
N LEU A 109 7.81 -1.97 4.68
CA LEU A 109 7.04 -1.28 5.71
C LEU A 109 6.08 -2.24 6.41
N ALA A 110 5.36 -3.07 5.66
CA ALA A 110 4.47 -4.08 6.23
C ALA A 110 5.26 -5.07 7.09
N MET A 111 6.43 -5.53 6.60
CA MET A 111 7.29 -6.44 7.34
C MET A 111 7.75 -5.82 8.67
N ALA A 112 8.25 -4.59 8.63
CA ALA A 112 8.77 -3.91 9.81
C ALA A 112 7.71 -3.65 10.88
N ARG A 113 6.45 -3.45 10.45
CA ARG A 113 5.33 -3.16 11.36
C ARG A 113 4.48 -4.39 11.68
N GLY A 114 4.84 -5.56 11.14
CA GLY A 114 4.06 -6.79 11.36
C GLY A 114 2.67 -6.75 10.76
N GLY A 115 2.49 -6.05 9.66
CA GLY A 115 1.18 -5.81 9.06
C GLY A 115 0.99 -6.47 7.70
N ALA A 116 0.00 -5.96 6.96
CA ALA A 116 -0.38 -6.44 5.64
C ALA A 116 -0.13 -5.36 4.59
N VAL A 117 -0.11 -5.76 3.31
CA VAL A 117 0.02 -4.86 2.18
C VAL A 117 -1.32 -4.76 1.45
N VAL A 118 -1.71 -3.54 1.08
CA VAL A 118 -2.88 -3.29 0.23
C VAL A 118 -2.37 -2.82 -1.13
N THR A 119 -2.67 -3.60 -2.17
CA THR A 119 -2.19 -3.35 -3.54
C THR A 119 -3.22 -3.82 -4.55
N GLU A 120 -3.33 -3.10 -5.67
CA GLU A 120 -4.15 -3.53 -6.79
C GLU A 120 -3.36 -4.40 -7.78
N GLU A 121 -2.07 -4.63 -7.53
CA GLU A 121 -1.29 -5.52 -8.38
C GLU A 121 -1.83 -6.94 -8.32
N ILE A 122 -1.86 -7.60 -9.47
CA ILE A 122 -2.29 -8.99 -9.61
C ILE A 122 -1.05 -9.89 -9.55
N PRO A 123 -1.08 -11.00 -8.80
CA PRO A 123 0.07 -11.90 -8.74
C PRO A 123 0.48 -12.39 -10.13
N SER A 124 1.79 -12.39 -10.38
CA SER A 124 2.33 -13.00 -11.61
C SER A 124 2.47 -14.50 -11.49
N ARG A 125 2.49 -15.01 -10.23
CA ARG A 125 2.74 -16.41 -9.87
C ARG A 125 4.14 -16.86 -10.25
N SER A 126 5.08 -15.92 -10.38
CA SER A 126 6.46 -16.20 -10.73
C SER A 126 7.41 -15.31 -9.93
N LEU A 127 8.40 -15.91 -9.29
CA LEU A 127 9.45 -15.14 -8.62
C LEU A 127 10.54 -14.70 -9.59
N ALA A 128 10.46 -15.11 -10.87
CA ALA A 128 11.33 -14.58 -11.92
C ALA A 128 10.92 -13.19 -12.37
N LYS A 129 9.59 -12.89 -12.31
CA LYS A 129 9.04 -11.57 -12.63
C LYS A 129 7.98 -11.23 -11.58
N PRO A 130 8.39 -11.04 -10.31
CA PRO A 130 7.44 -10.95 -9.21
C PRO A 130 6.72 -9.61 -9.20
N LYS A 131 5.47 -9.68 -8.75
CA LYS A 131 4.67 -8.54 -8.33
C LYS A 131 4.64 -8.49 -6.80
N ILE A 132 4.14 -7.41 -6.23
CA ILE A 132 4.04 -7.27 -4.76
C ILE A 132 3.38 -8.51 -4.12
N PRO A 133 2.21 -9.00 -4.61
CA PRO A 133 1.60 -10.16 -3.97
C PRO A 133 2.46 -11.42 -3.99
N ASP A 134 3.25 -11.63 -5.03
CA ASP A 134 4.14 -12.80 -5.12
C ASP A 134 5.22 -12.74 -4.03
N VAL A 135 5.82 -11.60 -3.84
CA VAL A 135 6.86 -11.40 -2.82
C VAL A 135 6.26 -11.51 -1.42
N CYS A 136 5.09 -10.91 -1.20
CA CYS A 136 4.40 -11.02 0.09
C CYS A 136 4.13 -12.49 0.44
N LYS A 137 3.63 -13.27 -0.52
CA LYS A 137 3.37 -14.69 -0.31
C LYS A 137 4.65 -15.44 0.08
N ALA A 138 5.74 -15.17 -0.63
CA ALA A 138 7.03 -15.81 -0.35
C ALA A 138 7.56 -15.45 1.04
N LEU A 139 7.27 -14.25 1.53
CA LEU A 139 7.75 -13.76 2.83
C LEU A 139 6.76 -13.99 3.97
N GLY A 140 5.60 -14.60 3.69
CA GLY A 140 4.58 -14.83 4.71
C GLY A 140 3.85 -13.57 5.15
N ILE A 141 3.81 -12.56 4.29
CA ILE A 141 3.10 -11.29 4.54
C ILE A 141 1.75 -11.35 3.83
N ARG A 142 0.67 -11.03 4.55
CA ARG A 142 -0.66 -10.96 3.93
C ARG A 142 -0.72 -9.79 2.96
N SER A 143 -1.36 -10.01 1.81
CA SER A 143 -1.66 -8.93 0.88
C SER A 143 -3.10 -9.04 0.40
N MET A 144 -3.69 -7.90 0.05
CA MET A 144 -5.07 -7.83 -0.42
C MET A 144 -5.24 -6.61 -1.29
N ASN A 145 -6.32 -6.60 -2.08
CA ASN A 145 -6.67 -5.39 -2.83
C ASN A 145 -7.51 -4.46 -1.94
N LEU A 146 -7.85 -3.28 -2.47
CA LEU A 146 -8.58 -2.28 -1.69
C LEU A 146 -9.94 -2.78 -1.24
N ILE A 147 -10.69 -3.47 -2.12
CA ILE A 147 -11.99 -4.04 -1.76
C ILE A 147 -11.82 -5.08 -0.64
N GLY A 148 -10.80 -5.91 -0.73
CA GLY A 148 -10.47 -6.86 0.34
C GLY A 148 -10.17 -6.17 1.67
N TYR A 149 -9.46 -5.06 1.62
CA TYR A 149 -9.20 -4.24 2.80
C TYR A 149 -10.50 -3.73 3.42
N VAL A 150 -11.40 -3.17 2.61
CA VAL A 150 -12.70 -2.67 3.08
C VAL A 150 -13.52 -3.79 3.71
N GLN A 151 -13.55 -4.96 3.07
CA GLN A 151 -14.26 -6.12 3.59
C GLN A 151 -13.67 -6.60 4.92
N GLU A 152 -12.36 -6.61 5.04
CA GLU A 152 -11.68 -7.03 6.27
C GLU A 152 -12.01 -6.10 7.44
N GLN A 153 -12.22 -4.80 7.17
CA GLN A 153 -12.62 -3.85 8.21
C GLN A 153 -14.05 -4.09 8.71
N GLY A 154 -14.85 -4.82 7.96
CA GLY A 154 -16.25 -5.05 8.31
C GLY A 154 -17.14 -3.84 8.11
N TRP A 155 -16.69 -2.86 7.32
CA TRP A 155 -17.49 -1.65 7.06
C TRP A 155 -18.70 -1.99 6.19
N VAL A 156 -19.85 -1.50 6.61
CA VAL A 156 -21.10 -1.63 5.88
C VAL A 156 -21.68 -0.24 5.66
N PHE A 157 -21.96 0.07 4.40
CA PHE A 157 -22.51 1.38 4.02
C PHE A 157 -23.97 1.20 3.63
N THR A 158 -24.84 1.81 4.42
CA THR A 158 -26.30 1.73 4.21
C THR A 158 -26.88 3.14 3.97
N ASN A 159 -28.04 3.20 3.29
CA ASN A 159 -28.76 4.46 3.08
C ASN A 159 -29.44 4.92 4.36
#